data_60daada517b46c833723a70aed02b7fa
#
_entry.id   60daada517b46c833723a70aed02b7fa
#
_cell.length_a   1.000
_cell.length_b   1.000
_cell.length_c   1.000
_cell.angle_alpha   90.00
_cell.angle_beta   90.00
_cell.angle_gamma   90.00
#
_symmetry.space_group_name_H-M   'P 1'
#
loop_
_entity.id
_entity.type
_entity.pdbx_description
1 polymer ?
#
loop_
_entity_poly.entity_id
_entity_poly.type
_entity_poly.pdbx_seq_one_letter_code
_entity_poly.pdbx_strand_id
1 'polypeptide(L)'
;MEKVYKYSREIIIVTFLLNTLAELAMIMSLYTPVYKKARVLAAQLQLEHAAGAAQIMEQYYKTDSICIAICLALNLVLILVMFVLHENDVISRDRLVKQYEARLTEKNNEVMRYAKYTSVGRVTTDIIHQWKQPLNRLMLLISNLEDSILSGEEDEVTVLELSGEAKETVRLLSDTITEFRSVLAHDGCNSFFSLEEAVQYVLNIFATRIRENNILCEVRIEADLEIFGKKSILIQAIMNLVDNAVDAIVEREEEATEKNWIGVIEIEGRETADGIILSVWDNAGGIKEKDQKKIFEMYCSGKGDKGSGLGLPRARNTIRKDFHGDLTVQNRGEGVEFLITLPKYGG
;
A
#
# COMPACT_ATOMS: atom_id res chain seq x y z
N MET A 1 -9.89 20.02 -1.88
CA MET A 1 -9.10 21.01 -2.67
C MET A 1 -9.89 21.61 -3.82
N GLU A 2 -10.63 20.83 -4.62
CA GLU A 2 -11.43 21.29 -5.75
C GLU A 2 -12.45 22.38 -5.41
N LYS A 3 -13.14 22.30 -4.27
CA LYS A 3 -14.07 23.33 -3.76
C LYS A 3 -13.39 24.67 -3.46
N VAL A 4 -12.19 24.68 -2.93
CA VAL A 4 -11.45 25.92 -2.60
C VAL A 4 -10.99 26.64 -3.87
N TYR A 5 -10.62 25.89 -4.91
CA TYR A 5 -10.22 26.42 -6.20
C TYR A 5 -11.39 27.03 -6.99
N LYS A 6 -12.56 26.40 -6.94
CA LYS A 6 -13.78 26.95 -7.55
C LYS A 6 -14.15 28.31 -6.91
N TYR A 7 -14.04 28.42 -5.58
CA TYR A 7 -14.30 29.66 -4.87
C TYR A 7 -13.27 30.76 -5.18
N SER A 8 -11.99 30.44 -5.34
CA SER A 8 -10.99 31.45 -5.66
C SER A 8 -11.20 32.06 -7.06
N ARG A 9 -11.59 31.25 -8.03
CA ARG A 9 -11.91 31.69 -9.40
C ARG A 9 -13.14 32.61 -9.43
N GLU A 10 -14.19 32.24 -8.74
CA GLU A 10 -15.42 33.03 -8.64
C GLU A 10 -15.14 34.35 -7.91
N ILE A 11 -14.35 34.35 -6.87
CA ILE A 11 -13.96 35.58 -6.12
C ILE A 11 -13.16 36.55 -7.01
N ILE A 12 -12.20 36.05 -7.78
CA ILE A 12 -11.39 36.89 -8.67
C ILE A 12 -12.28 37.52 -9.74
N ILE A 13 -13.18 36.76 -10.36
CA ILE A 13 -14.10 37.26 -11.39
C ILE A 13 -15.08 38.28 -10.79
N VAL A 14 -15.65 38.03 -9.63
CA VAL A 14 -16.59 38.92 -8.95
C VAL A 14 -15.88 40.22 -8.51
N THR A 15 -14.70 40.13 -7.95
CA THR A 15 -13.92 41.31 -7.50
C THR A 15 -13.56 42.19 -8.68
N PHE A 16 -13.20 41.56 -9.80
CA PHE A 16 -12.88 42.32 -11.03
C PHE A 16 -14.10 42.97 -11.64
N LEU A 17 -15.24 42.29 -11.72
CA LEU A 17 -16.52 42.87 -12.19
C LEU A 17 -16.99 44.01 -11.30
N LEU A 18 -16.82 43.89 -9.98
CA LEU A 18 -17.15 44.96 -9.04
C LEU A 18 -16.24 46.19 -9.24
N ASN A 19 -14.95 45.98 -9.49
CA ASN A 19 -14.01 47.07 -9.75
C ASN A 19 -14.30 47.82 -11.05
N THR A 20 -14.58 47.09 -12.13
CA THR A 20 -15.00 47.72 -13.44
C THR A 20 -16.33 48.43 -13.33
N LEU A 21 -17.30 47.90 -12.57
CA LEU A 21 -18.57 48.59 -12.32
C LEU A 21 -18.37 49.86 -11.46
N ALA A 22 -17.49 49.83 -10.46
CA ALA A 22 -17.15 50.98 -9.64
C ALA A 22 -16.45 52.10 -10.44
N GLU A 23 -15.51 51.73 -11.32
CA GLU A 23 -14.88 52.66 -12.26
C GLU A 23 -15.88 53.31 -13.21
N LEU A 24 -16.81 52.52 -13.79
CA LEU A 24 -17.86 53.03 -14.67
C LEU A 24 -18.82 53.97 -13.92
N ALA A 25 -19.21 53.61 -12.68
CA ALA A 25 -20.07 54.45 -11.84
C ALA A 25 -19.36 55.75 -11.45
N MET A 26 -18.06 55.72 -11.16
CA MET A 26 -17.24 56.90 -10.84
C MET A 26 -17.14 57.83 -12.07
N ILE A 27 -16.88 57.30 -13.28
CA ILE A 27 -16.87 58.07 -14.52
C ILE A 27 -18.23 58.69 -14.76
N MET A 28 -19.33 57.96 -14.65
CA MET A 28 -20.69 58.50 -14.82
C MET A 28 -21.04 59.58 -13.78
N SER A 29 -20.59 59.42 -12.53
CA SER A 29 -20.84 60.40 -11.45
C SER A 29 -20.11 61.72 -11.67
N LEU A 30 -18.94 61.73 -12.25
CA LEU A 30 -18.16 62.92 -12.59
C LEU A 30 -18.76 63.64 -13.81
N TYR A 31 -19.26 62.90 -14.79
CA TYR A 31 -19.77 63.49 -16.05
C TYR A 31 -21.17 64.07 -15.94
N THR A 32 -22.08 63.43 -15.21
CA THR A 32 -23.47 63.87 -15.11
C THR A 32 -23.64 65.31 -14.56
N PRO A 33 -22.94 65.73 -13.52
CA PRO A 33 -23.07 67.10 -13.00
C PRO A 33 -22.42 68.15 -13.90
N VAL A 34 -21.29 67.80 -14.57
CA VAL A 34 -20.61 68.72 -15.50
C VAL A 34 -21.49 68.95 -16.73
N TYR A 35 -22.09 67.89 -17.28
CA TYR A 35 -23.01 67.97 -18.40
C TYR A 35 -24.26 68.78 -18.09
N LYS A 36 -24.87 68.55 -16.89
CA LYS A 36 -26.03 69.35 -16.45
C LYS A 36 -25.68 70.83 -16.33
N LYS A 37 -24.54 71.17 -15.71
CA LYS A 37 -24.07 72.55 -15.55
C LYS A 37 -23.78 73.22 -16.90
N ALA A 38 -23.11 72.51 -17.82
CA ALA A 38 -22.81 73.03 -19.14
C ALA A 38 -24.09 73.32 -19.98
N ARG A 39 -25.08 72.43 -19.87
CA ARG A 39 -26.38 72.57 -20.56
C ARG A 39 -27.20 73.77 -20.01
N VAL A 40 -27.19 73.95 -18.72
CA VAL A 40 -27.84 75.07 -18.05
C VAL A 40 -27.14 76.39 -18.42
N LEU A 41 -25.83 76.44 -18.48
CA LEU A 41 -25.02 77.57 -18.81
C LEU A 41 -25.24 77.92 -20.30
N ALA A 42 -25.31 76.95 -21.21
CA ALA A 42 -25.60 77.15 -22.63
C ALA A 42 -27.02 77.69 -22.87
N ALA A 43 -27.99 77.28 -22.04
CA ALA A 43 -29.35 77.76 -22.09
C ALA A 43 -29.53 79.19 -21.54
N GLN A 44 -28.67 79.61 -20.55
CA GLN A 44 -28.70 80.96 -19.96
C GLN A 44 -28.00 82.03 -20.84
N LEU A 45 -27.01 81.58 -21.61
CA LEU A 45 -26.24 82.51 -22.48
C LEU A 45 -26.88 82.68 -23.84
N GLN A 46 -28.09 83.02 -24.02
CA GLN A 46 -28.79 83.35 -25.28
C GLN A 46 -27.90 84.00 -26.39
N LEU A 47 -26.81 83.36 -26.74
CA LEU A 47 -25.78 83.92 -27.63
C LEU A 47 -25.80 83.19 -28.98
N GLU A 48 -25.58 84.03 -30.04
CA GLU A 48 -25.39 83.63 -31.47
C GLU A 48 -24.22 82.55 -31.61
N HIS A 49 -23.52 82.24 -30.59
CA HIS A 49 -22.43 81.24 -30.55
C HIS A 49 -22.85 79.86 -30.00
N ALA A 50 -24.12 79.62 -29.78
CA ALA A 50 -24.62 78.37 -29.27
C ALA A 50 -24.29 77.13 -30.17
N ALA A 51 -24.23 77.36 -31.46
CA ALA A 51 -23.88 76.32 -32.46
C ALA A 51 -22.42 75.86 -32.36
N GLY A 52 -21.48 76.80 -32.09
CA GLY A 52 -20.05 76.44 -31.85
C GLY A 52 -19.80 75.73 -30.56
N ALA A 53 -20.50 76.16 -29.50
CA ALA A 53 -20.40 75.45 -28.19
C ALA A 53 -20.99 74.03 -28.26
N ALA A 54 -22.10 73.86 -28.98
CA ALA A 54 -22.67 72.50 -29.18
C ALA A 54 -21.74 71.58 -29.99
N GLN A 55 -21.03 72.09 -30.96
CA GLN A 55 -20.10 71.34 -31.79
C GLN A 55 -18.85 70.95 -31.03
N ILE A 56 -18.31 71.78 -30.13
CA ILE A 56 -17.19 71.49 -29.22
C ILE A 56 -17.61 70.42 -28.20
N MET A 57 -18.81 70.53 -27.66
CA MET A 57 -19.34 69.55 -26.70
C MET A 57 -19.54 68.17 -27.37
N GLU A 58 -20.05 68.15 -28.61
CA GLU A 58 -20.21 66.91 -29.37
C GLU A 58 -18.85 66.26 -29.66
N GLN A 59 -17.84 67.03 -29.99
CA GLN A 59 -16.48 66.54 -30.22
C GLN A 59 -15.84 66.01 -28.93
N TYR A 60 -16.06 66.66 -27.80
CA TYR A 60 -15.62 66.18 -26.46
C TYR A 60 -16.28 64.86 -26.13
N TYR A 61 -17.59 64.72 -26.34
CA TYR A 61 -18.31 63.45 -26.08
C TYR A 61 -17.81 62.28 -26.92
N LYS A 62 -17.49 62.55 -28.21
CA LYS A 62 -16.93 61.49 -29.06
C LYS A 62 -15.55 61.05 -28.60
N THR A 63 -14.69 61.97 -28.18
CA THR A 63 -13.33 61.65 -27.70
C THR A 63 -13.39 60.85 -26.41
N ASP A 64 -14.23 61.22 -25.44
CA ASP A 64 -14.39 60.52 -24.18
C ASP A 64 -15.00 59.14 -24.35
N SER A 65 -15.99 58.99 -25.23
CA SER A 65 -16.58 57.69 -25.57
C SER A 65 -15.54 56.74 -26.17
N ILE A 66 -14.61 57.26 -26.98
CA ILE A 66 -13.51 56.48 -27.55
C ILE A 66 -12.52 56.07 -26.44
N CYS A 67 -12.17 56.96 -25.53
CA CYS A 67 -11.29 56.67 -24.41
C CYS A 67 -11.89 55.59 -23.48
N ILE A 68 -13.18 55.70 -23.18
CA ILE A 68 -13.89 54.68 -22.38
C ILE A 68 -13.90 53.33 -23.09
N ALA A 69 -14.16 53.32 -24.40
CA ALA A 69 -14.15 52.08 -25.20
C ALA A 69 -12.75 51.40 -25.21
N ILE A 70 -11.67 52.20 -25.31
CA ILE A 70 -10.29 51.72 -25.27
C ILE A 70 -9.98 51.13 -23.86
N CYS A 71 -10.36 51.80 -22.79
CA CYS A 71 -10.16 51.32 -21.41
C CYS A 71 -10.90 50.00 -21.21
N LEU A 72 -12.14 49.85 -21.64
CA LEU A 72 -12.92 48.63 -21.56
C LEU A 72 -12.28 47.49 -22.39
N ALA A 73 -11.78 47.78 -23.58
CA ALA A 73 -11.08 46.80 -24.40
C ALA A 73 -9.78 46.31 -23.74
N LEU A 74 -8.97 47.23 -23.15
CA LEU A 74 -7.77 46.87 -22.45
C LEU A 74 -8.05 46.01 -21.19
N ASN A 75 -9.10 46.33 -20.44
CA ASN A 75 -9.54 45.52 -19.29
C ASN A 75 -9.97 44.12 -19.74
N LEU A 76 -10.70 44.00 -20.84
CA LEU A 76 -11.12 42.71 -21.41
C LEU A 76 -9.89 41.84 -21.77
N VAL A 77 -8.89 42.45 -22.43
CA VAL A 77 -7.64 41.78 -22.78
C VAL A 77 -6.91 41.31 -21.52
N LEU A 78 -6.85 42.15 -20.50
CA LEU A 78 -6.20 41.80 -19.23
C LEU A 78 -6.89 40.59 -18.57
N ILE A 79 -8.23 40.57 -18.55
CA ILE A 79 -9.00 39.42 -18.04
C ILE A 79 -8.64 38.13 -18.81
N LEU A 80 -8.59 38.24 -20.13
CA LEU A 80 -8.32 37.10 -21.00
C LEU A 80 -6.90 36.53 -20.75
N VAL A 81 -5.92 37.42 -20.61
CA VAL A 81 -4.55 37.04 -20.27
C VAL A 81 -4.48 36.35 -18.89
N MET A 82 -5.12 36.93 -17.87
CA MET A 82 -5.18 36.34 -16.52
C MET A 82 -5.86 34.97 -16.53
N PHE A 83 -6.92 34.80 -17.31
CA PHE A 83 -7.61 33.52 -17.51
C PHE A 83 -6.70 32.47 -18.12
N VAL A 84 -5.99 32.81 -19.21
CA VAL A 84 -5.05 31.87 -19.86
C VAL A 84 -3.89 31.49 -18.95
N LEU A 85 -3.34 32.46 -18.20
CA LEU A 85 -2.27 32.16 -17.23
C LEU A 85 -2.76 31.25 -16.10
N HIS A 86 -3.98 31.47 -15.62
CA HIS A 86 -4.57 30.61 -14.58
C HIS A 86 -4.81 29.19 -15.08
N GLU A 87 -5.38 29.01 -16.26
CA GLU A 87 -5.57 27.66 -16.86
C GLU A 87 -4.25 26.92 -17.05
N ASN A 88 -3.21 27.60 -17.52
CA ASN A 88 -1.88 27.00 -17.67
C ASN A 88 -1.26 26.58 -16.33
N ASP A 89 -1.45 27.38 -15.26
CA ASP A 89 -0.97 27.03 -13.93
C ASP A 89 -1.70 25.80 -13.38
N VAL A 90 -3.02 25.73 -13.55
CA VAL A 90 -3.83 24.56 -13.13
C VAL A 90 -3.39 23.29 -13.85
N ILE A 91 -3.23 23.34 -15.19
CA ILE A 91 -2.79 22.19 -15.99
C ILE A 91 -1.37 21.74 -15.59
N SER A 92 -0.47 22.69 -15.32
CA SER A 92 0.90 22.41 -14.91
C SER A 92 0.95 21.72 -13.54
N ARG A 93 0.14 22.16 -12.59
CA ARG A 93 0.01 21.55 -11.27
C ARG A 93 -0.57 20.15 -11.34
N ASP A 94 -1.61 19.93 -12.14
CA ASP A 94 -2.21 18.58 -12.30
C ASP A 94 -1.20 17.59 -12.90
N ARG A 95 -0.41 18.01 -13.88
CA ARG A 95 0.70 17.19 -14.42
C ARG A 95 1.75 16.87 -13.37
N LEU A 96 2.11 17.85 -12.55
CA LEU A 96 3.10 17.67 -11.49
C LEU A 96 2.60 16.68 -10.43
N VAL A 97 1.35 16.80 -9.99
CA VAL A 97 0.72 15.87 -9.05
C VAL A 97 0.72 14.44 -9.60
N LYS A 98 0.31 14.24 -10.85
CA LYS A 98 0.33 12.93 -11.50
C LYS A 98 1.74 12.34 -11.61
N GLN A 99 2.75 13.17 -11.86
CA GLN A 99 4.14 12.72 -11.87
C GLN A 99 4.63 12.29 -10.49
N TYR A 100 4.27 13.03 -9.43
CA TYR A 100 4.61 12.65 -8.06
C TYR A 100 3.89 11.37 -7.62
N GLU A 101 2.62 11.20 -7.95
CA GLU A 101 1.86 9.97 -7.67
C GLU A 101 2.48 8.75 -8.38
N ALA A 102 2.85 8.89 -9.64
CA ALA A 102 3.54 7.84 -10.38
C ALA A 102 4.89 7.48 -9.77
N ARG A 103 5.71 8.48 -9.37
CA ARG A 103 6.99 8.24 -8.69
C ARG A 103 6.82 7.61 -7.30
N LEU A 104 5.81 8.04 -6.54
CA LEU A 104 5.48 7.43 -5.25
C LEU A 104 5.09 5.95 -5.42
N THR A 105 4.27 5.65 -6.43
CA THR A 105 3.87 4.27 -6.73
C THR A 105 5.08 3.43 -7.13
N GLU A 106 5.97 3.95 -7.96
CA GLU A 106 7.21 3.27 -8.36
C GLU A 106 8.13 3.02 -7.15
N LYS A 107 8.34 4.03 -6.30
CA LYS A 107 9.15 3.90 -5.07
C LYS A 107 8.52 2.93 -4.08
N ASN A 108 7.21 2.95 -3.90
CA ASN A 108 6.51 1.98 -3.06
C ASN A 108 6.67 0.55 -3.59
N ASN A 109 6.60 0.35 -4.90
CA ASN A 109 6.84 -0.96 -5.52
C ASN A 109 8.29 -1.42 -5.34
N GLU A 110 9.26 -0.50 -5.44
CA GLU A 110 10.68 -0.79 -5.18
C GLU A 110 10.90 -1.20 -3.71
N VAL A 111 10.35 -0.43 -2.77
CA VAL A 111 10.40 -0.73 -1.34
C VAL A 111 9.73 -2.07 -1.03
N MET A 112 8.56 -2.34 -1.61
CA MET A 112 7.88 -3.63 -1.48
C MET A 112 8.71 -4.79 -2.00
N ARG A 113 9.47 -4.57 -3.08
CA ARG A 113 10.42 -5.56 -3.60
C ARG A 113 11.57 -5.82 -2.64
N TYR A 114 12.17 -4.77 -2.04
CA TYR A 114 13.21 -4.93 -1.02
C TYR A 114 12.69 -5.62 0.25
N ALA A 115 11.48 -5.29 0.70
CA ALA A 115 10.85 -5.97 1.83
C ALA A 115 10.66 -7.48 1.59
N LYS A 116 10.34 -7.86 0.34
CA LYS A 116 10.32 -9.27 -0.08
C LYS A 116 11.64 -9.95 0.22
N TYR A 117 12.76 -9.34 -0.19
CA TYR A 117 14.08 -9.93 0.03
C TYR A 117 14.47 -9.95 1.51
N THR A 118 14.05 -9.00 2.32
CA THR A 118 14.37 -8.95 3.75
C THR A 118 13.58 -10.01 4.54
N SER A 119 12.30 -10.18 4.24
CA SER A 119 11.45 -11.25 4.83
C SER A 119 11.97 -12.64 4.42
N VAL A 120 12.30 -12.81 3.13
CA VAL A 120 12.94 -14.02 2.61
C VAL A 120 14.32 -14.25 3.25
N GLY A 121 15.09 -13.19 3.52
CA GLY A 121 16.42 -13.29 4.11
C GLY A 121 16.42 -13.94 5.50
N ARG A 122 15.44 -13.65 6.38
CA ARG A 122 15.28 -14.30 7.68
C ARG A 122 14.89 -15.76 7.53
N VAL A 123 13.89 -16.04 6.74
CA VAL A 123 13.44 -17.40 6.45
C VAL A 123 14.53 -18.22 5.73
N THR A 124 15.38 -17.58 4.92
CA THR A 124 16.51 -18.25 4.27
C THR A 124 17.51 -18.81 5.31
N THR A 125 17.72 -18.15 6.43
CA THR A 125 18.59 -18.66 7.50
C THR A 125 18.01 -19.94 8.09
N ASP A 126 16.72 -19.96 8.38
CA ASP A 126 16.03 -21.14 8.92
C ASP A 126 16.05 -22.31 7.92
N ILE A 127 15.85 -22.03 6.64
CA ILE A 127 15.94 -23.02 5.55
C ILE A 127 17.36 -23.57 5.41
N ILE A 128 18.40 -22.72 5.49
CA ILE A 128 19.80 -23.19 5.47
C ILE A 128 20.06 -24.14 6.64
N HIS A 129 19.54 -23.85 7.83
CA HIS A 129 19.63 -24.75 8.97
C HIS A 129 18.90 -26.07 8.73
N GLN A 130 17.70 -26.03 8.14
CA GLN A 130 16.97 -27.24 7.78
C GLN A 130 17.66 -28.07 6.70
N TRP A 131 18.34 -27.45 5.73
CA TRP A 131 19.11 -28.18 4.72
C TRP A 131 20.39 -28.79 5.29
N LYS A 132 20.97 -28.17 6.31
CA LYS A 132 22.16 -28.73 6.98
C LYS A 132 21.90 -30.09 7.64
N GLN A 133 20.68 -30.32 8.17
CA GLN A 133 20.32 -31.59 8.78
C GLN A 133 20.35 -32.79 7.80
N PRO A 134 19.60 -32.77 6.67
CA PRO A 134 19.66 -33.87 5.70
C PRO A 134 21.01 -33.99 5.00
N LEU A 135 21.75 -32.88 4.83
CA LEU A 135 23.13 -32.92 4.31
C LEU A 135 24.07 -33.63 5.28
N ASN A 136 23.96 -33.36 6.58
CA ASN A 136 24.76 -34.08 7.61
C ASN A 136 24.35 -35.55 7.64
N ARG A 137 23.04 -35.88 7.52
CA ARG A 137 22.59 -37.29 7.44
C ARG A 137 23.15 -37.96 6.18
N LEU A 138 23.15 -37.30 5.06
CA LEU A 138 23.71 -37.82 3.81
C LEU A 138 25.22 -38.09 3.94
N MET A 139 25.97 -37.16 4.56
CA MET A 139 27.39 -37.35 4.86
C MET A 139 27.61 -38.59 5.72
N LEU A 140 26.81 -38.80 6.77
CA LEU A 140 26.90 -39.98 7.65
C LEU A 140 26.59 -41.27 6.88
N LEU A 141 25.54 -41.27 6.06
CA LEU A 141 25.18 -42.43 5.22
C LEU A 141 26.29 -42.80 4.24
N ILE A 142 26.94 -41.80 3.64
CA ILE A 142 28.07 -42.02 2.72
C ILE A 142 29.28 -42.57 3.52
N SER A 143 29.59 -42.04 4.71
CA SER A 143 30.69 -42.58 5.53
C SER A 143 30.42 -44.01 5.95
N ASN A 144 29.19 -44.33 6.35
CA ASN A 144 28.84 -45.71 6.71
C ASN A 144 28.98 -46.66 5.50
N LEU A 145 28.56 -46.20 4.30
CA LEU A 145 28.75 -46.96 3.06
C LEU A 145 30.22 -47.19 2.72
N GLU A 146 31.08 -46.17 2.90
CA GLU A 146 32.54 -46.32 2.73
C GLU A 146 33.14 -47.34 3.70
N ASP A 147 32.75 -47.25 4.97
CA ASP A 147 33.20 -48.18 6.01
C ASP A 147 32.74 -49.62 5.76
N SER A 148 31.48 -49.83 5.33
CA SER A 148 30.92 -51.11 4.95
C SER A 148 31.67 -51.76 3.77
N ILE A 149 32.01 -50.96 2.75
CA ILE A 149 32.78 -51.43 1.58
C ILE A 149 34.22 -51.77 1.96
N LEU A 150 34.85 -50.98 2.83
CA LEU A 150 36.27 -51.16 3.23
C LEU A 150 36.44 -52.33 4.18
N SER A 151 35.50 -52.58 5.11
CA SER A 151 35.57 -53.69 6.09
C SER A 151 35.29 -55.05 5.46
N GLY A 152 34.45 -55.08 4.42
CA GLY A 152 34.05 -56.34 3.76
C GLY A 152 33.23 -57.27 4.66
N GLU A 153 32.76 -56.79 5.83
CA GLU A 153 32.07 -57.59 6.85
C GLU A 153 30.53 -57.51 6.73
N GLU A 154 29.99 -56.48 6.00
CA GLU A 154 28.55 -56.30 5.84
C GLU A 154 28.02 -56.98 4.57
N ASP A 155 26.78 -57.44 4.66
CA ASP A 155 26.12 -58.08 3.53
C ASP A 155 25.66 -57.07 2.47
N GLU A 156 25.45 -57.55 1.24
CA GLU A 156 25.00 -56.74 0.07
C GLU A 156 23.67 -56.02 0.37
N VAL A 157 22.86 -56.55 1.29
CA VAL A 157 21.55 -55.97 1.64
C VAL A 157 21.72 -54.65 2.40
N THR A 158 22.64 -54.60 3.39
CA THR A 158 22.95 -53.41 4.17
C THR A 158 23.47 -52.26 3.30
N VAL A 159 24.36 -52.59 2.33
CA VAL A 159 24.90 -51.61 1.36
C VAL A 159 23.77 -51.04 0.47
N LEU A 160 22.84 -51.90 0.02
CA LEU A 160 21.71 -51.49 -0.76
C LEU A 160 20.73 -50.61 0.03
N GLU A 161 20.47 -50.92 1.29
CA GLU A 161 19.60 -50.12 2.18
C GLU A 161 20.19 -48.74 2.44
N LEU A 162 21.45 -48.61 2.81
CA LEU A 162 22.14 -47.33 3.00
C LEU A 162 22.16 -46.48 1.74
N SER A 163 22.39 -47.09 0.56
CA SER A 163 22.33 -46.43 -0.71
C SER A 163 20.92 -45.94 -1.05
N GLY A 164 19.88 -46.73 -0.69
CA GLY A 164 18.48 -46.36 -0.82
C GLY A 164 18.12 -45.13 0.03
N GLU A 165 18.50 -45.15 1.31
CA GLU A 165 18.27 -43.97 2.20
C GLU A 165 19.02 -42.72 1.74
N ALA A 166 20.24 -42.84 1.23
CA ALA A 166 20.99 -41.72 0.70
C ALA A 166 20.27 -41.08 -0.54
N LYS A 167 19.79 -41.95 -1.47
CA LYS A 167 19.03 -41.49 -2.63
C LYS A 167 17.72 -40.77 -2.25
N GLU A 168 16.99 -41.33 -1.26
CA GLU A 168 15.74 -40.69 -0.80
C GLU A 168 16.02 -39.36 -0.10
N THR A 169 17.10 -39.25 0.66
CA THR A 169 17.54 -37.99 1.29
C THR A 169 17.86 -36.92 0.22
N VAL A 170 18.56 -37.29 -0.86
CA VAL A 170 18.85 -36.36 -1.98
C VAL A 170 17.56 -35.94 -2.69
N ARG A 171 16.61 -36.86 -2.89
CA ARG A 171 15.33 -36.56 -3.50
C ARG A 171 14.53 -35.56 -2.68
N LEU A 172 14.41 -35.78 -1.36
CA LEU A 172 13.76 -34.88 -0.42
C LEU A 172 14.37 -33.47 -0.47
N LEU A 173 15.70 -33.35 -0.51
CA LEU A 173 16.40 -32.07 -0.65
C LEU A 173 16.04 -31.37 -1.97
N SER A 174 16.04 -32.11 -3.08
CA SER A 174 15.70 -31.58 -4.39
C SER A 174 14.27 -31.06 -4.46
N ASP A 175 13.33 -31.81 -3.90
CA ASP A 175 11.92 -31.42 -3.86
C ASP A 175 11.73 -30.16 -3.00
N THR A 176 12.37 -30.09 -1.82
CA THR A 176 12.34 -28.91 -0.95
C THR A 176 12.91 -27.66 -1.63
N ILE A 177 14.02 -27.78 -2.38
CA ILE A 177 14.62 -26.69 -3.14
C ILE A 177 13.66 -26.21 -4.25
N THR A 178 13.02 -27.14 -4.95
CA THR A 178 12.09 -26.83 -6.04
C THR A 178 10.84 -26.13 -5.52
N GLU A 179 10.27 -26.60 -4.41
CA GLU A 179 9.14 -25.94 -3.76
C GLU A 179 9.50 -24.55 -3.26
N PHE A 180 10.63 -24.40 -2.58
CA PHE A 180 11.09 -23.09 -2.11
C PHE A 180 11.32 -22.11 -3.26
N ARG A 181 11.91 -22.57 -4.36
CA ARG A 181 12.08 -21.77 -5.56
C ARG A 181 10.73 -21.31 -6.14
N SER A 182 9.71 -22.18 -6.13
CA SER A 182 8.36 -21.82 -6.62
C SER A 182 7.69 -20.75 -5.77
N VAL A 183 7.90 -20.79 -4.44
CA VAL A 183 7.42 -19.75 -3.50
C VAL A 183 8.10 -18.40 -3.74
N LEU A 184 9.39 -18.41 -4.09
CA LEU A 184 10.14 -17.18 -4.39
C LEU A 184 9.78 -16.56 -5.75
N ALA A 185 9.52 -17.38 -6.76
CA ALA A 185 9.40 -16.95 -8.15
C ALA A 185 8.11 -16.18 -8.46
N HIS A 186 7.05 -16.25 -7.64
CA HIS A 186 5.72 -15.65 -7.91
C HIS A 186 5.07 -16.06 -9.26
N ASP A 187 5.66 -17.00 -9.99
CA ASP A 187 5.28 -17.34 -11.35
C ASP A 187 4.21 -18.44 -11.44
N GLY A 188 3.60 -18.81 -10.30
CA GLY A 188 2.54 -19.80 -10.27
C GLY A 188 1.27 -19.34 -11.00
N CYS A 189 0.71 -20.21 -11.83
CA CYS A 189 -0.66 -20.04 -12.35
C CYS A 189 -1.67 -20.18 -11.20
N ASN A 190 -2.83 -19.54 -11.34
CA ASN A 190 -3.95 -19.82 -10.44
C ASN A 190 -4.37 -21.28 -10.59
N SER A 191 -4.47 -22.00 -9.49
CA SER A 191 -4.91 -23.38 -9.42
C SER A 191 -5.66 -23.63 -8.12
N PHE A 192 -6.42 -24.71 -8.05
CA PHE A 192 -6.93 -25.21 -6.78
C PHE A 192 -5.80 -25.87 -6.00
N PHE A 193 -5.75 -25.62 -4.70
CA PHE A 193 -4.79 -26.22 -3.78
C PHE A 193 -5.36 -26.34 -2.38
N SER A 194 -4.92 -27.34 -1.63
CA SER A 194 -5.33 -27.59 -0.25
C SER A 194 -4.78 -26.51 0.69
N LEU A 195 -5.65 -25.97 1.55
CA LEU A 195 -5.24 -25.08 2.63
C LEU A 195 -4.34 -25.81 3.64
N GLU A 196 -4.69 -27.06 3.97
CA GLU A 196 -3.91 -27.87 4.89
C GLU A 196 -2.47 -28.08 4.41
N GLU A 197 -2.28 -28.42 3.12
CA GLU A 197 -0.94 -28.52 2.52
C GLU A 197 -0.14 -27.22 2.60
N ALA A 198 -0.79 -26.07 2.35
CA ALA A 198 -0.12 -24.76 2.43
C ALA A 198 0.32 -24.43 3.85
N VAL A 199 -0.51 -24.70 4.86
CA VAL A 199 -0.18 -24.50 6.29
C VAL A 199 0.92 -25.45 6.71
N GLN A 200 0.81 -26.73 6.38
CA GLN A 200 1.81 -27.75 6.74
C GLN A 200 3.19 -27.43 6.14
N TYR A 201 3.21 -26.93 4.89
CA TYR A 201 4.44 -26.47 4.26
C TYR A 201 5.12 -25.35 5.08
N VAL A 202 4.35 -24.34 5.53
CA VAL A 202 4.89 -23.24 6.35
C VAL A 202 5.41 -23.78 7.69
N LEU A 203 4.65 -24.64 8.37
CA LEU A 203 5.08 -25.20 9.65
C LEU A 203 6.35 -26.04 9.54
N ASN A 204 6.53 -26.76 8.44
CA ASN A 204 7.78 -27.48 8.18
C ASN A 204 8.98 -26.51 8.07
N ILE A 205 8.80 -25.32 7.46
CA ILE A 205 9.84 -24.30 7.40
C ILE A 205 10.20 -23.77 8.80
N PHE A 206 9.22 -23.58 9.67
CA PHE A 206 9.42 -23.05 11.01
C PHE A 206 9.68 -24.13 12.08
N ALA A 207 9.66 -25.41 11.72
CA ALA A 207 9.73 -26.54 12.65
C ALA A 207 10.93 -26.49 13.61
N THR A 208 12.09 -26.05 13.13
CA THR A 208 13.30 -25.92 13.95
C THR A 208 13.16 -24.81 14.98
N ARG A 209 12.72 -23.60 14.57
CA ARG A 209 12.51 -22.47 15.48
C ARG A 209 11.41 -22.74 16.51
N ILE A 210 10.31 -23.37 16.11
CA ILE A 210 9.21 -23.77 16.99
C ILE A 210 9.73 -24.72 18.07
N ARG A 211 10.54 -25.70 17.68
CA ARG A 211 11.11 -26.69 18.61
C ARG A 211 12.17 -26.10 19.54
N GLU A 212 13.10 -25.29 19.01
CA GLU A 212 14.17 -24.66 19.78
C GLU A 212 13.65 -23.72 20.87
N ASN A 213 12.51 -23.08 20.62
CA ASN A 213 11.84 -22.15 21.53
C ASN A 213 10.70 -22.84 22.34
N ASN A 214 10.59 -24.17 22.34
CA ASN A 214 9.57 -24.92 23.06
C ASN A 214 8.13 -24.46 22.84
N ILE A 215 7.80 -24.02 21.63
CA ILE A 215 6.49 -23.51 21.26
C ILE A 215 5.55 -24.68 20.96
N LEU A 216 4.39 -24.72 21.61
CA LEU A 216 3.32 -25.64 21.25
C LEU A 216 2.56 -25.14 20.03
N CYS A 217 2.49 -25.95 18.98
CA CYS A 217 1.77 -25.58 17.76
C CYS A 217 0.59 -26.53 17.55
N GLU A 218 -0.64 -25.99 17.56
CA GLU A 218 -1.87 -26.72 17.30
C GLU A 218 -2.46 -26.33 15.95
N VAL A 219 -2.82 -27.31 15.13
CA VAL A 219 -3.41 -27.11 13.82
C VAL A 219 -4.76 -27.79 13.73
N ARG A 220 -5.79 -27.03 13.38
CA ARG A 220 -7.16 -27.50 13.19
C ARG A 220 -7.70 -26.95 11.87
N ILE A 221 -7.63 -27.73 10.82
CA ILE A 221 -8.14 -27.35 9.50
C ILE A 221 -9.26 -28.31 9.14
N GLU A 222 -10.43 -27.76 8.78
CA GLU A 222 -11.53 -28.57 8.26
C GLU A 222 -11.08 -29.34 7.02
N ALA A 223 -11.55 -30.58 6.89
CA ALA A 223 -11.17 -31.42 5.76
C ALA A 223 -11.61 -30.81 4.41
N ASP A 224 -10.81 -31.06 3.38
CA ASP A 224 -11.11 -30.72 1.98
C ASP A 224 -11.29 -29.21 1.68
N LEU A 225 -10.68 -28.33 2.47
CA LEU A 225 -10.66 -26.90 2.16
C LEU A 225 -9.73 -26.62 0.97
N GLU A 226 -10.32 -26.42 -0.20
CA GLU A 226 -9.60 -26.02 -1.42
C GLU A 226 -9.72 -24.51 -1.68
N ILE A 227 -8.60 -23.90 -2.03
CA ILE A 227 -8.50 -22.49 -2.35
C ILE A 227 -8.09 -22.35 -3.81
N PHE A 228 -8.76 -21.47 -4.56
CA PHE A 228 -8.34 -21.11 -5.90
C PHE A 228 -7.46 -19.87 -5.90
N GLY A 229 -6.28 -19.97 -6.49
CA GLY A 229 -5.34 -18.85 -6.55
C GLY A 229 -3.89 -19.29 -6.71
N LYS A 230 -2.97 -18.41 -6.37
CA LYS A 230 -1.54 -18.70 -6.37
C LYS A 230 -1.10 -19.23 -5.00
N LYS A 231 -0.84 -20.52 -4.88
CA LYS A 231 -0.39 -21.19 -3.63
C LYS A 231 0.79 -20.44 -2.98
N SER A 232 1.77 -20.01 -3.77
CA SER A 232 2.96 -19.29 -3.30
C SER A 232 2.64 -17.97 -2.59
N ILE A 233 1.60 -17.28 -3.00
CA ILE A 233 1.16 -16.00 -2.41
C ILE A 233 0.53 -16.23 -1.05
N LEU A 234 -0.34 -17.24 -0.91
CA LEU A 234 -0.95 -17.57 0.37
C LEU A 234 0.12 -18.07 1.36
N ILE A 235 1.02 -18.95 0.92
CA ILE A 235 2.15 -19.41 1.72
C ILE A 235 2.96 -18.23 2.28
N GLN A 236 3.29 -17.21 1.47
CA GLN A 236 4.01 -16.03 1.96
C GLN A 236 3.22 -15.24 3.01
N ALA A 237 1.91 -15.13 2.84
CA ALA A 237 1.08 -14.47 3.85
C ALA A 237 1.10 -15.26 5.17
N ILE A 238 0.91 -16.58 5.13
CA ILE A 238 0.97 -17.46 6.32
C ILE A 238 2.35 -17.40 6.97
N MET A 239 3.44 -17.46 6.18
CA MET A 239 4.81 -17.32 6.69
C MET A 239 5.01 -16.03 7.49
N ASN A 240 4.49 -14.89 6.99
CA ASN A 240 4.58 -13.63 7.73
C ASN A 240 3.82 -13.67 9.07
N LEU A 241 2.68 -14.36 9.13
CA LEU A 241 1.90 -14.48 10.36
C LEU A 241 2.60 -15.40 11.37
N VAL A 242 3.09 -16.55 10.92
CA VAL A 242 3.80 -17.52 11.77
C VAL A 242 5.13 -16.93 12.28
N ASP A 243 5.89 -16.23 11.42
CA ASP A 243 7.12 -15.52 11.82
C ASP A 243 6.84 -14.48 12.92
N ASN A 244 5.76 -13.70 12.75
CA ASN A 244 5.36 -12.73 13.76
C ASN A 244 4.95 -13.38 15.08
N ALA A 245 4.21 -14.49 15.04
CA ALA A 245 3.81 -15.23 16.24
C ALA A 245 5.02 -15.82 16.98
N VAL A 246 5.95 -16.46 16.27
CA VAL A 246 7.18 -17.00 16.86
C VAL A 246 8.03 -15.88 17.47
N ASP A 247 8.24 -14.78 16.74
CA ASP A 247 9.00 -13.64 17.26
C ASP A 247 8.36 -13.04 18.53
N ALA A 248 7.02 -12.87 18.55
CA ALA A 248 6.31 -12.34 19.71
C ALA A 248 6.42 -13.25 20.93
N ILE A 249 6.36 -14.57 20.73
CA ILE A 249 6.53 -15.57 21.79
C ILE A 249 7.95 -15.51 22.36
N VAL A 250 8.97 -15.43 21.51
CA VAL A 250 10.37 -15.33 21.94
C VAL A 250 10.62 -14.04 22.72
N GLU A 251 10.09 -12.90 22.24
CA GLU A 251 10.19 -11.61 22.95
C GLU A 251 9.50 -11.66 24.32
N ARG A 252 8.31 -12.28 24.41
CA ARG A 252 7.60 -12.43 25.69
C ARG A 252 8.34 -13.37 26.65
N GLU A 253 8.93 -14.45 26.16
CA GLU A 253 9.71 -15.40 27.00
C GLU A 253 10.93 -14.70 27.62
N GLU A 254 11.62 -13.84 26.86
CA GLU A 254 12.75 -13.05 27.37
C GLU A 254 12.33 -12.05 28.46
N GLU A 255 11.10 -11.50 28.38
CA GLU A 255 10.55 -10.53 29.34
C GLU A 255 9.84 -11.18 30.52
N ALA A 256 9.44 -12.46 30.41
CA ALA A 256 8.60 -13.13 31.39
C ALA A 256 9.38 -13.46 32.66
N THR A 257 8.81 -13.05 33.80
CA THR A 257 9.25 -13.49 35.16
C THR A 257 8.67 -14.85 35.57
N GLU A 258 7.73 -15.37 34.79
CA GLU A 258 7.01 -16.62 35.05
C GLU A 258 7.82 -17.83 34.50
N LYS A 259 8.35 -18.66 35.41
CA LYS A 259 9.21 -19.80 35.07
C LYS A 259 8.54 -20.96 34.28
N ASN A 260 7.21 -20.95 34.09
CA ASN A 260 6.47 -22.06 33.47
C ASN A 260 5.53 -21.61 32.34
N TRP A 261 5.74 -20.42 31.76
CA TRP A 261 4.93 -19.99 30.60
C TRP A 261 5.35 -20.77 29.35
N ILE A 262 4.39 -21.25 28.59
CA ILE A 262 4.62 -21.99 27.34
C ILE A 262 4.01 -21.18 26.21
N GLY A 263 4.81 -20.86 25.18
CA GLY A 263 4.35 -20.23 23.96
C GLY A 263 3.44 -21.18 23.18
N VAL A 264 2.30 -20.69 22.74
CA VAL A 264 1.31 -21.46 21.96
C VAL A 264 0.99 -20.71 20.67
N ILE A 265 0.97 -21.45 19.55
CA ILE A 265 0.45 -20.99 18.28
C ILE A 265 -0.70 -21.91 17.89
N GLU A 266 -1.89 -21.37 17.64
CA GLU A 266 -3.02 -22.09 17.07
C GLU A 266 -3.28 -21.64 15.64
N ILE A 267 -3.44 -22.59 14.72
CA ILE A 267 -3.81 -22.33 13.32
C ILE A 267 -5.12 -23.04 13.04
N GLU A 268 -6.17 -22.29 12.70
CA GLU A 268 -7.49 -22.84 12.41
C GLU A 268 -7.94 -22.44 11.02
N GLY A 269 -8.39 -23.42 10.23
CA GLY A 269 -8.99 -23.23 8.92
C GLY A 269 -10.43 -23.77 8.90
N ARG A 270 -11.38 -22.92 8.52
CA ARG A 270 -12.80 -23.32 8.45
C ARG A 270 -13.51 -22.71 7.27
N GLU A 271 -14.55 -23.40 6.79
CA GLU A 271 -15.49 -22.87 5.81
C GLU A 271 -16.59 -22.06 6.51
N THR A 272 -17.02 -20.99 5.86
CA THR A 272 -18.15 -20.15 6.30
C THR A 272 -19.12 -19.91 5.15
N ALA A 273 -20.26 -19.29 5.41
CA ALA A 273 -21.21 -18.93 4.36
C ALA A 273 -20.58 -18.03 3.28
N ASP A 274 -19.67 -17.14 3.67
CA ASP A 274 -19.06 -16.12 2.82
C ASP A 274 -17.73 -16.56 2.20
N GLY A 275 -17.14 -17.69 2.63
CA GLY A 275 -15.85 -18.15 2.16
C GLY A 275 -15.07 -18.95 3.20
N ILE A 276 -13.75 -18.94 3.07
CA ILE A 276 -12.82 -19.64 3.97
C ILE A 276 -12.18 -18.62 4.90
N ILE A 277 -12.09 -18.95 6.18
CA ILE A 277 -11.35 -18.20 7.19
C ILE A 277 -10.18 -19.05 7.65
N LEU A 278 -8.97 -18.52 7.54
CA LEU A 278 -7.77 -19.02 8.19
C LEU A 278 -7.38 -18.08 9.31
N SER A 279 -7.30 -18.58 10.53
CA SER A 279 -6.78 -17.84 11.69
C SER A 279 -5.42 -18.35 12.11
N VAL A 280 -4.57 -17.43 12.56
CA VAL A 280 -3.30 -17.70 13.24
C VAL A 280 -3.33 -16.92 14.54
N TRP A 281 -3.36 -17.64 15.66
CA TRP A 281 -3.39 -17.07 17.00
C TRP A 281 -2.12 -17.42 17.77
N ASP A 282 -1.63 -16.49 18.57
CA ASP A 282 -0.55 -16.70 19.53
C ASP A 282 -0.94 -16.18 20.92
N ASN A 283 -0.31 -16.72 21.97
CA ASN A 283 -0.54 -16.30 23.36
C ASN A 283 0.52 -15.31 23.87
N ALA A 284 1.23 -14.63 22.99
CA ALA A 284 2.35 -13.76 23.35
C ALA A 284 1.94 -12.36 23.86
N GLY A 285 0.66 -12.09 24.00
CA GLY A 285 0.12 -10.81 24.45
C GLY A 285 -0.66 -10.08 23.38
N GLY A 286 -1.50 -9.12 23.82
CA GLY A 286 -2.39 -8.38 22.92
C GLY A 286 -1.72 -7.20 22.25
N ILE A 287 -2.31 -6.72 21.16
CA ILE A 287 -1.98 -5.44 20.52
C ILE A 287 -2.92 -4.36 21.06
N LYS A 288 -2.40 -3.21 21.48
CA LYS A 288 -3.22 -2.08 21.95
C LYS A 288 -4.20 -1.67 20.86
N GLU A 289 -5.48 -1.43 21.20
CA GLU A 289 -6.54 -1.10 20.21
C GLU A 289 -6.17 0.02 19.24
N LYS A 290 -5.51 1.07 19.74
CA LYS A 290 -5.05 2.19 18.92
C LYS A 290 -4.01 1.81 17.87
N ASP A 291 -3.31 0.70 18.05
CA ASP A 291 -2.22 0.25 17.19
C ASP A 291 -2.66 -0.86 16.23
N GLN A 292 -3.82 -1.54 16.47
CA GLN A 292 -4.34 -2.59 15.61
C GLN A 292 -4.57 -2.17 14.15
N LYS A 293 -4.93 -0.90 13.91
CA LYS A 293 -5.04 -0.37 12.55
C LYS A 293 -3.68 -0.02 11.95
N LYS A 294 -2.75 0.45 12.80
CA LYS A 294 -1.43 0.90 12.39
C LYS A 294 -0.47 -0.20 12.01
N ILE A 295 -0.64 -1.42 12.56
CA ILE A 295 0.22 -2.56 12.21
C ILE A 295 0.16 -2.93 10.73
N PHE A 296 -0.89 -2.50 10.01
CA PHE A 296 -1.01 -2.64 8.57
C PHE A 296 -0.53 -1.43 7.77
N GLU A 297 -0.03 -0.37 8.44
CA GLU A 297 0.62 0.76 7.80
C GLU A 297 2.11 0.45 7.55
N MET A 298 2.66 0.95 6.45
CA MET A 298 4.05 0.72 6.11
C MET A 298 4.97 1.34 7.16
N TYR A 299 6.05 0.62 7.49
CA TYR A 299 7.07 1.05 8.46
C TYR A 299 6.58 1.13 9.92
N CYS A 300 5.39 0.65 10.23
CA CYS A 300 4.94 0.47 11.60
C CYS A 300 5.46 -0.88 12.12
N SER A 301 6.55 -0.85 12.89
CA SER A 301 7.08 -2.02 13.59
C SER A 301 7.06 -1.74 15.09
N GLY A 302 6.43 -2.62 15.87
CA GLY A 302 6.55 -2.62 17.34
C GLY A 302 7.95 -3.06 17.82
N LYS A 303 8.76 -3.62 16.91
CA LYS A 303 10.05 -4.27 17.18
C LYS A 303 11.28 -3.35 17.00
N GLY A 304 11.09 -2.02 16.88
CA GLY A 304 12.17 -1.06 16.64
C GLY A 304 13.01 -1.42 15.40
N ASP A 305 14.33 -1.35 15.49
CA ASP A 305 15.27 -1.61 14.38
C ASP A 305 15.31 -3.09 13.92
N LYS A 306 14.72 -4.02 14.67
CA LYS A 306 14.71 -5.46 14.33
C LYS A 306 13.61 -5.84 13.32
N GLY A 307 12.59 -5.02 13.11
CA GLY A 307 11.46 -5.29 12.23
C GLY A 307 11.33 -4.32 11.08
N SER A 308 11.23 -4.79 9.81
CA SER A 308 11.05 -3.91 8.65
C SER A 308 9.71 -3.17 8.63
N GLY A 309 8.72 -3.58 9.43
CA GLY A 309 7.36 -3.03 9.43
C GLY A 309 6.61 -3.20 8.10
N LEU A 310 7.04 -4.12 7.24
CA LEU A 310 6.52 -4.30 5.88
C LEU A 310 5.82 -5.65 5.66
N GLY A 311 5.97 -6.61 6.58
CA GLY A 311 5.41 -7.96 6.45
C GLY A 311 3.88 -7.96 6.43
N LEU A 312 3.23 -7.42 7.46
CA LEU A 312 1.78 -7.37 7.59
C LEU A 312 1.10 -6.48 6.53
N PRO A 313 1.57 -5.23 6.26
CA PRO A 313 1.03 -4.41 5.18
C PRO A 313 1.05 -5.12 3.82
N ARG A 314 2.16 -5.82 3.55
CA ARG A 314 2.33 -6.57 2.32
C ARG A 314 1.39 -7.77 2.25
N ALA A 315 1.34 -8.60 3.31
CA ALA A 315 0.44 -9.76 3.37
C ALA A 315 -1.01 -9.33 3.12
N ARG A 316 -1.48 -8.26 3.79
CA ARG A 316 -2.83 -7.73 3.60
C ARG A 316 -3.07 -7.26 2.16
N ASN A 317 -2.15 -6.48 1.59
CA ASN A 317 -2.28 -5.98 0.22
C ASN A 317 -2.34 -7.13 -0.79
N THR A 318 -1.53 -8.17 -0.60
CA THR A 318 -1.45 -9.32 -1.48
C THR A 318 -2.73 -10.18 -1.39
N ILE A 319 -3.23 -10.44 -0.18
CA ILE A 319 -4.52 -11.14 0.01
C ILE A 319 -5.66 -10.37 -0.65
N ARG A 320 -5.71 -9.05 -0.51
CA ARG A 320 -6.74 -8.21 -1.17
C ARG A 320 -6.64 -8.25 -2.69
N LYS A 321 -5.44 -8.18 -3.23
CA LYS A 321 -5.21 -8.09 -4.68
C LYS A 321 -5.39 -9.42 -5.40
N ASP A 322 -4.83 -10.49 -4.85
CA ASP A 322 -4.73 -11.78 -5.57
C ASP A 322 -5.85 -12.75 -5.18
N PHE A 323 -6.45 -12.61 -4.00
CA PHE A 323 -7.54 -13.46 -3.52
C PHE A 323 -8.86 -12.73 -3.29
N HIS A 324 -8.90 -11.38 -3.48
CA HIS A 324 -10.08 -10.55 -3.17
C HIS A 324 -10.59 -10.71 -1.74
N GLY A 325 -9.71 -11.18 -0.84
CA GLY A 325 -9.97 -11.37 0.59
C GLY A 325 -9.51 -10.19 1.44
N ASP A 326 -9.40 -10.39 2.74
CA ASP A 326 -8.77 -9.41 3.64
C ASP A 326 -7.94 -10.12 4.73
N LEU A 327 -7.04 -9.36 5.35
CA LEU A 327 -6.29 -9.74 6.54
C LEU A 327 -6.64 -8.75 7.66
N THR A 328 -7.19 -9.27 8.74
CA THR A 328 -7.59 -8.49 9.91
C THR A 328 -6.89 -9.01 11.17
N VAL A 329 -6.97 -8.27 12.26
CA VAL A 329 -6.40 -8.62 13.55
C VAL A 329 -7.39 -8.32 14.66
N GLN A 330 -7.39 -9.16 15.67
CA GLN A 330 -8.12 -8.95 16.93
C GLN A 330 -7.36 -9.54 18.10
N ASN A 331 -7.62 -9.02 19.30
CA ASN A 331 -7.14 -9.68 20.52
C ASN A 331 -8.10 -10.81 20.90
N ARG A 332 -7.55 -11.97 21.27
CA ARG A 332 -8.32 -13.14 21.76
C ARG A 332 -7.66 -13.66 23.02
N GLY A 333 -8.35 -13.55 24.14
CA GLY A 333 -7.78 -13.92 25.45
C GLY A 333 -6.52 -13.11 25.77
N GLU A 334 -5.44 -13.78 26.10
CA GLU A 334 -4.14 -13.14 26.39
C GLU A 334 -3.26 -12.97 25.14
N GLY A 335 -3.80 -13.18 23.93
CA GLY A 335 -3.04 -13.21 22.70
C GLY A 335 -3.62 -12.39 21.57
N VAL A 336 -3.00 -12.54 20.40
CA VAL A 336 -3.40 -11.91 19.14
C VAL A 336 -3.86 -12.95 18.16
N GLU A 337 -4.93 -12.67 17.44
CA GLU A 337 -5.44 -13.50 16.36
C GLU A 337 -5.45 -12.71 15.04
N PHE A 338 -4.73 -13.21 14.07
CA PHE A 338 -4.78 -12.74 12.69
C PHE A 338 -5.73 -13.60 11.87
N LEU A 339 -6.62 -12.97 11.11
CA LEU A 339 -7.66 -13.62 10.33
C LEU A 339 -7.47 -13.29 8.85
N ILE A 340 -7.21 -14.30 8.04
CA ILE A 340 -7.26 -14.23 6.57
C ILE A 340 -8.65 -14.69 6.15
N THR A 341 -9.42 -13.82 5.52
CA THR A 341 -10.72 -14.14 4.93
C THR A 341 -10.59 -14.23 3.42
N LEU A 342 -11.01 -15.36 2.85
CA LEU A 342 -10.95 -15.63 1.41
C LEU A 342 -12.38 -15.88 0.92
N PRO A 343 -12.89 -15.14 -0.07
CA PRO A 343 -14.25 -15.33 -0.59
C PRO A 343 -14.38 -16.69 -1.27
N LYS A 344 -15.61 -17.24 -1.32
CA LYS A 344 -15.90 -18.42 -2.14
C LYS A 344 -15.63 -18.11 -3.60
N TYR A 345 -14.98 -19.06 -4.27
CA TYR A 345 -14.78 -18.98 -5.72
C TYR A 345 -16.14 -19.11 -6.41
N GLY A 346 -16.61 -18.02 -7.05
CA GLY A 346 -17.88 -18.04 -7.81
C GLY A 346 -18.88 -16.95 -7.41
N GLY A 347 -18.50 -15.96 -6.60
CA GLY A 347 -19.30 -14.76 -6.32
C GLY A 347 -18.97 -13.60 -7.25
#